data_0d5b2970207a93efe1e372b1837d3ed3
#
_entry.id   0d5b2970207a93efe1e372b1837d3ed3
#
_cell.length_a   1.000
_cell.length_b   1.000
_cell.length_c   1.000
_cell.angle_alpha   90.00
_cell.angle_beta   90.00
_cell.angle_gamma   90.00
#
_symmetry.space_group_name_H-M   'P 1'
#
loop_
_entity.id
_entity.type
_entity.pdbx_description
1 polymer ?
#
loop_
_entity_poly.entity_id
_entity_poly.type
_entity_poly.pdbx_seq_one_letter_code
_entity_poly.pdbx_strand_id
1 'polypeptide(L)'
;MNKFVKRAISQVIALALAFQIVGQCGYSFAVQADYSSKSEIVTESNADNVSENDVVAQNDENTEEIDESSEDEIVYEDMTVNSDTTLTAQTEVKDLYINYGTLNLNENTLIVHGNVVIQNRGCLNFNKGELICNDFTMTGTYYSRYMYMRNANDHLVVEGNFNFNGGSFSGDDATAGIIELRGNVNIITGFNPSREQKVVLNGLDSQEVYINEKNCSFNILEVSNTSEGGILSDYPISANSMIGDLSQIHYSFGGAVGTVLSGDMELDNYCLSVGELDLNGHTLTINGDFIQAGGEV
;
A
#
# COMPACT_ATOMS: atom_id res chain seq x y z
N MET A 1 25.81 -1.00 -5.01
CA MET A 1 25.00 -2.08 -4.38
C MET A 1 23.65 -2.05 -5.08
N ASN A 2 23.23 -3.15 -5.68
CA ASN A 2 22.14 -3.20 -6.65
C ASN A 2 20.78 -2.80 -6.03
N LYS A 3 19.93 -2.06 -6.76
CA LYS A 3 18.60 -1.59 -6.30
C LYS A 3 17.74 -2.72 -5.68
N PHE A 4 17.87 -3.94 -6.19
CA PHE A 4 17.18 -5.13 -5.68
C PHE A 4 17.60 -5.52 -4.24
N VAL A 5 18.87 -5.35 -3.90
CA VAL A 5 19.37 -5.69 -2.56
C VAL A 5 18.89 -4.68 -1.51
N LYS A 6 18.77 -3.40 -1.88
CA LYS A 6 18.22 -2.36 -0.99
C LYS A 6 16.72 -2.58 -0.68
N ARG A 7 15.93 -3.04 -1.68
CA ARG A 7 14.51 -3.35 -1.48
C ARG A 7 14.29 -4.54 -0.55
N ALA A 8 15.08 -5.62 -0.71
CA ALA A 8 14.98 -6.81 0.14
C ALA A 8 15.36 -6.50 1.62
N ILE A 9 16.36 -5.66 1.86
CA ILE A 9 16.76 -5.28 3.22
C ILE A 9 15.70 -4.40 3.89
N SER A 10 15.07 -3.49 3.15
CA SER A 10 13.99 -2.63 3.67
C SER A 10 12.76 -3.44 4.09
N GLN A 11 12.36 -4.44 3.31
CA GLN A 11 11.22 -5.31 3.64
C GLN A 11 11.48 -6.18 4.90
N VAL A 12 12.70 -6.68 5.07
CA VAL A 12 13.06 -7.49 6.24
C VAL A 12 13.06 -6.65 7.53
N ILE A 13 13.47 -5.39 7.47
CA ILE A 13 13.47 -4.49 8.64
C ILE A 13 12.04 -4.05 8.99
N ALA A 14 11.17 -3.80 8.03
CA ALA A 14 9.76 -3.46 8.27
C ALA A 14 8.99 -4.63 8.91
N LEU A 15 9.26 -5.87 8.48
CA LEU A 15 8.65 -7.06 9.05
C LEU A 15 9.12 -7.28 10.51
N ALA A 16 10.40 -7.03 10.83
CA ALA A 16 10.94 -7.18 12.18
C ALA A 16 10.36 -6.15 13.17
N LEU A 17 10.05 -4.93 12.72
CA LEU A 17 9.42 -3.89 13.56
C LEU A 17 7.92 -4.15 13.79
N ALA A 18 7.21 -4.72 12.84
CA ALA A 18 5.81 -5.12 13.01
C ALA A 18 5.65 -6.23 14.06
N PHE A 19 6.59 -7.18 14.13
CA PHE A 19 6.58 -8.25 15.16
C PHE A 19 6.87 -7.77 16.59
N GLN A 20 7.56 -6.65 16.78
CA GLN A 20 7.82 -6.13 18.14
C GLN A 20 6.60 -5.44 18.78
N ILE A 21 5.65 -4.99 17.99
CA ILE A 21 4.44 -4.31 18.49
C ILE A 21 3.36 -5.32 18.90
N VAL A 22 3.33 -6.51 18.30
CA VAL A 22 2.34 -7.57 18.60
C VAL A 22 2.72 -8.43 19.81
N GLY A 23 3.96 -8.33 20.32
CA GLY A 23 4.51 -9.16 21.40
C GLY A 23 3.94 -8.92 22.80
N GLN A 24 2.91 -8.07 22.99
CA GLN A 24 2.31 -7.83 24.30
C GLN A 24 0.95 -8.52 24.54
N CYS A 25 0.42 -9.27 23.59
CA CYS A 25 -0.72 -10.14 23.79
C CYS A 25 -0.27 -11.60 23.61
N GLY A 26 -0.03 -12.26 24.74
CA GLY A 26 0.59 -13.57 24.94
C GLY A 26 0.06 -14.77 24.14
N TYR A 27 0.37 -14.83 22.85
CA TYR A 27 0.29 -16.07 22.07
C TYR A 27 1.59 -16.28 21.32
N SER A 28 2.30 -17.34 21.74
CA SER A 28 3.55 -17.78 21.11
C SER A 28 3.22 -18.75 19.98
N PHE A 29 3.48 -18.35 18.74
CA PHE A 29 3.53 -19.29 17.62
C PHE A 29 4.99 -19.46 17.20
N ALA A 30 5.49 -20.68 17.30
CA ALA A 30 6.77 -21.06 16.74
C ALA A 30 6.57 -21.42 15.25
N VAL A 31 7.05 -20.58 14.35
CA VAL A 31 7.19 -20.90 12.93
C VAL A 31 8.61 -21.38 12.69
N GLN A 32 8.77 -22.63 12.36
CA GLN A 32 10.03 -23.24 11.96
C GLN A 32 10.16 -23.06 10.44
N ALA A 33 10.95 -22.09 10.01
CA ALA A 33 11.27 -21.91 8.61
C ALA A 33 12.45 -22.81 8.22
N ASP A 34 12.19 -23.79 7.38
CA ASP A 34 13.19 -24.67 6.80
C ASP A 34 13.73 -24.02 5.51
N TYR A 35 14.91 -23.42 5.59
CA TYR A 35 15.58 -22.85 4.43
C TYR A 35 16.59 -23.84 3.87
N SER A 36 16.20 -24.57 2.86
CA SER A 36 17.10 -25.33 2.00
C SER A 36 17.11 -24.72 0.59
N SER A 37 17.96 -23.74 0.36
CA SER A 37 18.28 -23.26 -0.99
C SER A 37 19.62 -23.82 -1.42
N LYS A 38 19.61 -24.81 -2.31
CA LYS A 38 20.76 -25.22 -3.11
C LYS A 38 20.92 -24.25 -4.27
N SER A 39 21.97 -23.46 -4.28
CA SER A 39 22.45 -22.77 -5.46
C SER A 39 23.43 -23.67 -6.20
N GLU A 40 23.05 -24.19 -7.34
CA GLU A 40 24.00 -24.81 -8.27
C GLU A 40 24.69 -23.70 -9.07
N ILE A 41 26.00 -23.63 -8.89
CA ILE A 41 26.88 -22.84 -9.75
C ILE A 41 27.30 -23.74 -10.90
N VAL A 42 26.79 -23.46 -12.11
CA VAL A 42 27.29 -24.06 -13.33
C VAL A 42 28.46 -23.25 -13.85
N THR A 43 29.66 -23.78 -13.70
CA THR A 43 30.85 -23.29 -14.36
C THR A 43 31.03 -24.07 -15.66
N GLU A 44 30.75 -23.48 -16.79
CA GLU A 44 31.21 -24.00 -18.06
C GLU A 44 32.60 -23.45 -18.40
N SER A 45 33.57 -24.34 -18.38
CA SER A 45 34.90 -24.13 -18.97
C SER A 45 34.88 -24.67 -20.40
N ASN A 46 35.12 -23.83 -21.39
CA ASN A 46 35.60 -24.30 -22.69
C ASN A 46 36.92 -23.63 -23.00
N ALA A 47 37.96 -24.46 -22.93
CA ALA A 47 39.24 -24.24 -23.58
C ALA A 47 39.17 -24.88 -24.96
N ASP A 48 39.57 -24.12 -25.97
CA ASP A 48 40.28 -24.70 -27.09
C ASP A 48 41.05 -23.62 -27.88
N ASN A 49 42.34 -23.93 -28.03
CA ASN A 49 43.40 -23.34 -28.78
C ASN A 49 43.04 -22.92 -30.22
N VAL A 50 43.63 -21.85 -30.72
CA VAL A 50 44.41 -21.85 -31.99
C VAL A 50 45.35 -20.65 -32.04
N SER A 51 46.59 -20.95 -32.38
CA SER A 51 47.87 -20.29 -32.65
C SER A 51 47.88 -19.01 -33.50
N GLU A 52 48.85 -18.15 -33.11
CA GLU A 52 49.79 -17.35 -33.91
C GLU A 52 49.36 -16.74 -35.25
N ASN A 53 49.44 -15.43 -35.38
CA ASN A 53 50.45 -14.79 -36.22
C ASN A 53 50.46 -13.26 -36.06
N ASP A 54 51.72 -12.74 -36.01
CA ASP A 54 52.10 -11.34 -36.01
C ASP A 54 51.44 -10.47 -37.09
N VAL A 55 51.02 -9.24 -36.72
CA VAL A 55 51.24 -8.02 -37.52
C VAL A 55 51.30 -6.83 -36.59
N VAL A 56 52.43 -6.16 -36.56
CA VAL A 56 52.70 -4.86 -35.99
C VAL A 56 51.97 -3.80 -36.83
N ALA A 57 51.10 -3.02 -36.20
CA ALA A 57 50.73 -1.70 -36.68
C ALA A 57 50.51 -0.77 -35.47
N GLN A 58 51.45 0.14 -35.34
CA GLN A 58 51.30 1.33 -34.49
C GLN A 58 50.19 2.21 -35.10
N ASN A 59 49.15 2.47 -34.34
CA ASN A 59 48.37 3.66 -34.54
C ASN A 59 48.17 4.31 -33.17
N ASP A 60 48.74 5.47 -33.03
CA ASP A 60 48.40 6.47 -32.02
C ASP A 60 46.95 6.88 -32.25
N GLU A 61 46.02 6.34 -31.48
CA GLU A 61 44.68 6.92 -31.29
C GLU A 61 44.61 7.45 -29.88
N ASN A 62 44.64 8.76 -29.84
CA ASN A 62 44.30 9.59 -28.71
C ASN A 62 42.82 9.29 -28.34
N THR A 63 42.61 8.32 -27.48
CA THR A 63 41.28 8.07 -26.88
C THR A 63 41.08 9.18 -25.85
N GLU A 64 40.39 10.25 -26.23
CA GLU A 64 39.79 11.15 -25.27
C GLU A 64 38.88 10.29 -24.39
N GLU A 65 39.27 10.12 -23.13
CA GLU A 65 38.36 9.62 -22.09
C GLU A 65 37.17 10.58 -22.06
N ILE A 66 36.03 10.12 -22.57
CA ILE A 66 34.75 10.79 -22.34
C ILE A 66 34.53 10.64 -20.85
N ASP A 67 34.77 11.72 -20.13
CA ASP A 67 34.35 11.88 -18.73
C ASP A 67 32.84 11.65 -18.71
N GLU A 68 32.44 10.45 -18.24
CA GLU A 68 31.01 10.16 -17.97
C GLU A 68 30.59 11.22 -16.94
N SER A 69 29.96 12.28 -17.44
CA SER A 69 29.41 13.34 -16.62
C SER A 69 28.60 12.70 -15.50
N SER A 70 29.06 12.88 -14.28
CA SER A 70 28.32 12.55 -13.07
C SER A 70 26.94 13.18 -13.21
N GLU A 71 25.92 12.37 -13.45
CA GLU A 71 24.54 12.81 -13.29
C GLU A 71 24.44 13.29 -11.84
N ASP A 72 24.30 14.58 -11.62
CA ASP A 72 24.09 15.14 -10.29
C ASP A 72 22.83 14.49 -9.72
N GLU A 73 22.99 13.59 -8.75
CA GLU A 73 21.88 12.93 -8.05
C GLU A 73 21.07 14.02 -7.35
N ILE A 74 19.81 14.21 -7.79
CA ILE A 74 18.91 15.18 -7.16
C ILE A 74 18.64 14.69 -5.73
N VAL A 75 19.08 15.45 -4.74
CA VAL A 75 18.89 15.18 -3.32
C VAL A 75 17.67 15.97 -2.83
N TYR A 76 16.62 15.29 -2.41
CA TYR A 76 15.44 15.89 -1.82
C TYR A 76 15.58 15.99 -0.30
N GLU A 77 15.13 17.09 0.28
CA GLU A 77 15.11 17.31 1.73
C GLU A 77 13.78 16.86 2.35
N ASP A 78 13.83 16.52 3.64
CA ASP A 78 12.62 16.22 4.41
C ASP A 78 11.80 17.47 4.68
N MET A 79 10.46 17.35 4.66
CA MET A 79 9.54 18.41 5.05
C MET A 79 8.87 18.08 6.40
N THR A 80 8.95 19.00 7.34
CA THR A 80 8.26 18.87 8.63
C THR A 80 7.28 20.02 8.85
N VAL A 81 5.99 19.68 9.05
CA VAL A 81 4.90 20.63 9.32
C VAL A 81 4.57 20.60 10.81
N ASN A 82 4.83 21.74 11.48
CA ASN A 82 4.55 21.95 12.91
C ASN A 82 3.56 23.09 13.18
N SER A 83 3.04 23.73 12.14
CA SER A 83 2.00 24.79 12.17
C SER A 83 1.28 24.79 10.83
N ASP A 84 0.17 25.53 10.75
CA ASP A 84 -0.59 25.67 9.51
C ASP A 84 0.32 26.15 8.37
N THR A 85 0.34 25.37 7.28
CA THR A 85 1.20 25.57 6.12
C THR A 85 0.36 25.41 4.86
N THR A 86 0.51 26.30 3.90
CA THR A 86 -0.18 26.22 2.60
C THR A 86 0.85 26.19 1.49
N LEU A 87 0.74 25.22 0.58
CA LEU A 87 1.57 25.15 -0.61
C LEU A 87 1.17 26.27 -1.59
N THR A 88 2.18 26.90 -2.18
CA THR A 88 2.01 27.95 -3.18
C THR A 88 2.47 27.53 -4.57
N ALA A 89 3.10 26.37 -4.69
CA ALA A 89 3.56 25.76 -5.93
C ALA A 89 3.69 24.24 -5.75
N GLN A 90 3.85 23.53 -6.86
CA GLN A 90 4.28 22.13 -6.83
C GLN A 90 5.55 22.01 -5.99
N THR A 91 5.61 20.98 -5.17
CA THR A 91 6.69 20.76 -4.21
C THR A 91 7.13 19.31 -4.25
N GLU A 92 8.41 19.05 -4.16
CA GLU A 92 8.99 17.72 -4.07
C GLU A 92 9.86 17.61 -2.83
N VAL A 93 9.69 16.55 -2.06
CA VAL A 93 10.42 16.31 -0.81
C VAL A 93 10.78 14.84 -0.69
N LYS A 94 11.75 14.54 0.18
CA LYS A 94 12.15 13.17 0.44
C LYS A 94 11.12 12.46 1.32
N ASP A 95 10.93 12.92 2.56
CA ASP A 95 9.94 12.43 3.50
C ASP A 95 9.09 13.60 4.03
N LEU A 96 7.81 13.35 4.38
CA LEU A 96 6.89 14.33 4.92
C LEU A 96 6.41 13.95 6.31
N TYR A 97 6.59 14.82 7.27
CA TYR A 97 6.12 14.67 8.65
C TYR A 97 5.14 15.79 9.00
N ILE A 98 3.85 15.45 9.21
CA ILE A 98 2.84 16.41 9.66
C ILE A 98 2.56 16.14 11.14
N ASN A 99 3.18 16.91 12.03
CA ASN A 99 3.09 16.72 13.47
C ASN A 99 1.99 17.57 14.11
N TYR A 100 1.89 18.86 13.72
CA TYR A 100 0.93 19.81 14.23
C TYR A 100 0.50 20.77 13.13
N GLY A 101 -0.72 21.30 13.26
CA GLY A 101 -1.30 22.20 12.26
C GLY A 101 -1.80 21.46 11.02
N THR A 102 -2.19 22.23 10.04
CA THR A 102 -2.76 21.73 8.78
C THR A 102 -1.82 22.00 7.62
N LEU A 103 -1.42 20.97 6.89
CA LEU A 103 -0.84 21.13 5.56
C LEU A 103 -1.99 21.25 4.55
N ASN A 104 -2.09 22.38 3.86
CA ASN A 104 -3.04 22.62 2.79
C ASN A 104 -2.32 22.57 1.44
N LEU A 105 -2.70 21.63 0.59
CA LEU A 105 -2.10 21.48 -0.74
C LEU A 105 -2.54 22.57 -1.71
N ASN A 106 -3.75 23.11 -1.54
CA ASN A 106 -4.22 24.31 -2.22
C ASN A 106 -4.03 24.27 -3.74
N GLU A 107 -4.65 23.29 -4.39
CA GLU A 107 -4.60 23.03 -5.85
C GLU A 107 -3.20 22.70 -6.40
N ASN A 108 -2.22 22.41 -5.54
CA ASN A 108 -0.87 22.04 -5.94
C ASN A 108 -0.62 20.53 -5.80
N THR A 109 0.37 20.02 -6.53
CA THR A 109 0.88 18.67 -6.37
C THR A 109 2.05 18.66 -5.40
N LEU A 110 2.01 17.74 -4.44
CA LEU A 110 3.12 17.40 -3.54
C LEU A 110 3.61 15.98 -3.85
N ILE A 111 4.87 15.88 -4.23
CA ILE A 111 5.53 14.59 -4.47
C ILE A 111 6.45 14.28 -3.30
N VAL A 112 6.19 13.17 -2.61
CA VAL A 112 7.00 12.66 -1.51
C VAL A 112 7.68 11.38 -1.97
N HIS A 113 8.96 11.42 -2.27
CA HIS A 113 9.72 10.28 -2.79
C HIS A 113 9.84 9.12 -1.79
N GLY A 114 9.62 9.39 -0.52
CA GLY A 114 9.63 8.43 0.58
C GLY A 114 8.28 8.36 1.31
N ASN A 115 8.31 8.57 2.61
CA ASN A 115 7.18 8.32 3.50
C ASN A 115 6.43 9.57 3.89
N VAL A 116 5.11 9.47 3.96
CA VAL A 116 4.24 10.44 4.62
C VAL A 116 3.83 9.92 5.99
N VAL A 117 4.08 10.71 7.02
CA VAL A 117 3.69 10.39 8.41
C VAL A 117 2.86 11.52 8.99
N ILE A 118 1.58 11.24 9.28
CA ILE A 118 0.69 12.16 9.97
C ILE A 118 0.51 11.67 11.40
N GLN A 119 0.95 12.48 12.36
CA GLN A 119 0.94 12.11 13.77
C GLN A 119 0.59 13.30 14.68
N ASN A 120 0.47 13.05 15.98
CA ASN A 120 0.15 14.04 17.01
C ASN A 120 -1.17 14.79 16.75
N ARG A 121 -1.15 15.99 16.21
CA ARG A 121 -2.30 16.80 15.82
C ARG A 121 -2.15 17.36 14.40
N GLY A 122 -1.41 16.65 13.56
CA GLY A 122 -1.25 17.00 12.17
C GLY A 122 -2.53 16.74 11.38
N CYS A 123 -2.84 17.61 10.45
CA CYS A 123 -3.96 17.50 9.52
C CYS A 123 -3.46 17.66 8.08
N LEU A 124 -4.07 16.94 7.15
CA LEU A 124 -3.82 17.07 5.72
C LEU A 124 -5.11 17.51 5.02
N ASN A 125 -5.07 18.63 4.31
CA ASN A 125 -6.18 19.16 3.52
C ASN A 125 -5.79 19.21 2.05
N PHE A 126 -6.44 18.41 1.23
CA PHE A 126 -6.16 18.35 -0.19
C PHE A 126 -6.58 19.63 -0.93
N ASN A 127 -7.78 20.14 -0.69
CA ASN A 127 -8.29 21.37 -1.29
C ASN A 127 -7.99 21.44 -2.81
N LYS A 128 -8.43 20.43 -3.54
CA LYS A 128 -8.21 20.14 -4.97
C LYS A 128 -6.75 19.83 -5.34
N GLY A 129 -5.87 19.60 -4.38
CA GLY A 129 -4.49 19.23 -4.60
C GLY A 129 -4.31 17.73 -4.74
N GLU A 130 -3.10 17.35 -5.10
CA GLU A 130 -2.65 15.98 -5.26
C GLU A 130 -1.48 15.68 -4.36
N LEU A 131 -1.48 14.51 -3.74
CA LEU A 131 -0.34 13.95 -3.00
C LEU A 131 0.05 12.61 -3.62
N ILE A 132 1.31 12.48 -4.00
CA ILE A 132 1.91 11.24 -4.48
C ILE A 132 3.00 10.86 -3.50
N CYS A 133 2.99 9.64 -2.97
CA CYS A 133 4.01 9.17 -2.03
C CYS A 133 4.31 7.68 -2.17
N ASN A 134 5.43 7.25 -1.59
CA ASN A 134 5.71 5.83 -1.47
C ASN A 134 4.83 5.22 -0.37
N ASP A 135 5.14 5.40 0.90
CA ASP A 135 4.31 4.90 1.99
C ASP A 135 3.51 6.03 2.65
N PHE A 136 2.28 5.72 3.06
CA PHE A 136 1.42 6.65 3.81
C PHE A 136 1.06 6.05 5.16
N THR A 137 1.33 6.79 6.22
CA THR A 137 1.00 6.39 7.59
C THR A 137 0.29 7.49 8.35
N MET A 138 -0.91 7.20 8.83
CA MET A 138 -1.64 8.06 9.76
C MET A 138 -1.84 7.33 11.08
N THR A 139 -1.28 7.88 12.17
CA THR A 139 -1.31 7.23 13.49
C THR A 139 -1.85 8.13 14.58
N GLY A 140 -2.56 7.58 15.58
CA GLY A 140 -2.91 8.18 16.83
C GLY A 140 -4.36 8.16 17.25
N THR A 141 -4.75 9.02 18.20
CA THR A 141 -6.09 9.03 18.79
C THR A 141 -7.13 9.73 17.92
N TYR A 142 -8.33 9.19 17.88
CA TYR A 142 -9.47 9.52 17.02
C TYR A 142 -9.87 11.02 16.94
N TYR A 143 -9.58 11.87 17.91
CA TYR A 143 -10.15 13.23 17.98
C TYR A 143 -9.18 14.37 17.64
N SER A 144 -8.05 14.12 17.03
CA SER A 144 -7.05 15.18 16.89
C SER A 144 -6.30 15.23 15.56
N ARG A 145 -6.70 14.43 14.58
CA ARG A 145 -6.07 14.40 13.25
C ARG A 145 -7.13 14.16 12.21
N TYR A 146 -7.00 14.88 11.10
CA TYR A 146 -7.97 14.80 10.04
C TYR A 146 -7.27 14.72 8.68
N MET A 147 -7.85 13.95 7.81
CA MET A 147 -7.59 14.03 6.40
C MET A 147 -8.86 14.57 5.73
N TYR A 148 -8.71 15.63 4.95
CA TYR A 148 -9.83 16.32 4.32
C TYR A 148 -9.77 16.12 2.81
N MET A 149 -10.75 15.38 2.26
CA MET A 149 -10.99 15.21 0.83
C MET A 149 -12.47 15.51 0.55
N ARG A 150 -12.76 16.72 0.10
CA ARG A 150 -14.11 17.25 -0.06
C ARG A 150 -14.43 17.68 -1.48
N ASN A 151 -13.43 17.62 -2.38
CA ASN A 151 -13.55 17.99 -3.78
C ASN A 151 -13.29 16.78 -4.68
N ALA A 152 -13.95 16.74 -5.83
CA ALA A 152 -13.74 15.67 -6.80
C ALA A 152 -12.29 15.63 -7.36
N ASN A 153 -11.57 16.75 -7.27
CA ASN A 153 -10.18 16.85 -7.71
C ASN A 153 -9.16 16.53 -6.61
N ASP A 154 -9.61 16.24 -5.38
CA ASP A 154 -8.71 15.79 -4.31
C ASP A 154 -8.17 14.41 -4.70
N HIS A 155 -6.84 14.25 -4.70
CA HIS A 155 -6.21 13.03 -5.17
C HIS A 155 -5.04 12.60 -4.28
N LEU A 156 -5.07 11.35 -3.85
CA LEU A 156 -3.97 10.69 -3.13
C LEU A 156 -3.53 9.46 -3.93
N VAL A 157 -2.24 9.36 -4.21
CA VAL A 157 -1.62 8.17 -4.80
C VAL A 157 -0.58 7.63 -3.82
N VAL A 158 -0.73 6.37 -3.41
CA VAL A 158 0.21 5.66 -2.55
C VAL A 158 0.79 4.48 -3.33
N GLU A 159 2.07 4.60 -3.68
CA GLU A 159 2.79 3.58 -4.45
C GLU A 159 3.13 2.35 -3.60
N GLY A 160 3.43 2.57 -2.31
CA GLY A 160 3.76 1.56 -1.31
C GLY A 160 2.58 1.27 -0.38
N ASN A 161 2.86 1.13 0.91
CA ASN A 161 1.85 0.72 1.89
C ASN A 161 1.01 1.89 2.41
N PHE A 162 -0.29 1.65 2.55
CA PHE A 162 -1.22 2.57 3.19
C PHE A 162 -1.61 2.06 4.58
N ASN A 163 -1.16 2.78 5.62
CA ASN A 163 -1.44 2.44 7.01
C ASN A 163 -2.29 3.53 7.67
N PHE A 164 -3.56 3.25 7.91
CA PHE A 164 -4.49 4.16 8.59
C PHE A 164 -4.88 3.60 9.95
N ASN A 165 -4.09 3.97 10.97
CA ASN A 165 -4.24 3.48 12.34
C ASN A 165 -4.56 4.60 13.32
N GLY A 166 -5.63 5.31 13.04
CA GLY A 166 -6.11 6.41 13.88
C GLY A 166 -6.29 7.72 13.11
N GLY A 167 -6.87 8.69 13.77
CA GLY A 167 -7.31 9.93 13.14
C GLY A 167 -8.77 9.85 12.69
N SER A 168 -9.16 10.73 11.79
CA SER A 168 -10.51 10.77 11.22
C SER A 168 -10.47 11.05 9.73
N PHE A 169 -11.06 10.16 8.96
CA PHE A 169 -11.41 10.32 7.55
C PHE A 169 -12.84 9.84 7.38
N SER A 170 -13.80 10.69 7.75
CA SER A 170 -15.20 10.30 7.84
C SER A 170 -16.17 11.47 7.70
N GLY A 171 -17.41 11.16 7.41
CA GLY A 171 -18.50 12.14 7.37
C GLY A 171 -18.24 13.26 6.37
N ASP A 172 -18.39 14.51 6.80
CA ASP A 172 -18.21 15.69 5.94
C ASP A 172 -16.75 16.01 5.60
N ASP A 173 -15.79 15.30 6.19
CA ASP A 173 -14.36 15.46 5.93
C ASP A 173 -13.86 14.61 4.77
N ALA A 174 -14.62 13.56 4.41
CA ALA A 174 -14.27 12.57 3.41
C ALA A 174 -15.46 12.31 2.47
N THR A 175 -15.76 13.29 1.60
CA THR A 175 -17.00 13.29 0.80
C THR A 175 -16.77 13.15 -0.70
N ALA A 176 -15.55 13.33 -1.18
CA ALA A 176 -15.22 13.25 -2.60
C ALA A 176 -13.73 12.98 -2.79
N GLY A 177 -13.28 12.92 -4.04
CA GLY A 177 -11.89 12.66 -4.39
C GLY A 177 -11.58 11.17 -4.55
N ILE A 178 -10.35 10.90 -4.92
CA ILE A 178 -9.86 9.55 -5.24
C ILE A 178 -8.61 9.25 -4.39
N ILE A 179 -8.57 8.05 -3.83
CA ILE A 179 -7.39 7.47 -3.20
C ILE A 179 -6.99 6.25 -4.03
N GLU A 180 -5.83 6.30 -4.68
CA GLU A 180 -5.23 5.15 -5.37
C GLU A 180 -4.23 4.46 -4.47
N LEU A 181 -4.42 3.17 -4.24
CA LEU A 181 -3.58 2.35 -3.38
C LEU A 181 -2.97 1.23 -4.22
N ARG A 182 -1.63 1.26 -4.37
CA ARG A 182 -0.89 0.32 -5.20
C ARG A 182 -0.16 -0.75 -4.43
N GLY A 183 0.13 -0.52 -3.14
CA GLY A 183 0.69 -1.51 -2.22
C GLY A 183 -0.34 -2.05 -1.24
N ASN A 184 0.14 -2.59 -0.12
CA ASN A 184 -0.71 -3.18 0.91
C ASN A 184 -1.50 -2.13 1.69
N VAL A 185 -2.67 -2.52 2.18
CA VAL A 185 -3.62 -1.63 2.87
C VAL A 185 -3.91 -2.16 4.26
N ASN A 186 -3.74 -1.31 5.26
CA ASN A 186 -4.04 -1.64 6.65
C ASN A 186 -4.84 -0.50 7.32
N ILE A 187 -6.13 -0.72 7.53
CA ILE A 187 -7.06 0.26 8.08
C ILE A 187 -7.65 -0.27 9.39
N ILE A 188 -7.32 0.37 10.51
CA ILE A 188 -7.68 -0.09 11.85
C ILE A 188 -8.87 0.69 12.43
N THR A 189 -8.90 2.01 12.30
CA THR A 189 -9.94 2.85 12.90
C THR A 189 -10.04 4.22 12.26
N GLY A 190 -11.23 4.81 12.25
CA GLY A 190 -11.45 6.20 11.83
C GLY A 190 -11.60 6.43 10.33
N PHE A 191 -11.72 5.38 9.53
CA PHE A 191 -11.86 5.44 8.08
C PHE A 191 -13.29 5.07 7.67
N ASN A 192 -14.16 6.07 7.48
CA ASN A 192 -15.56 5.92 7.07
C ASN A 192 -15.97 7.07 6.13
N PRO A 193 -15.42 7.12 4.94
CA PRO A 193 -15.79 8.12 3.94
C PRO A 193 -17.23 7.98 3.47
N SER A 194 -17.72 9.00 2.77
CA SER A 194 -19.11 9.07 2.34
C SER A 194 -19.28 9.69 0.94
N ARG A 195 -20.49 9.69 0.43
CA ARG A 195 -20.91 10.34 -0.84
C ARG A 195 -20.13 9.83 -2.05
N GLU A 196 -19.27 10.66 -2.65
CA GLU A 196 -18.55 10.39 -3.90
C GLU A 196 -17.07 9.98 -3.66
N GLN A 197 -16.67 9.82 -2.39
CA GLN A 197 -15.30 9.43 -2.09
C GLN A 197 -15.04 7.99 -2.57
N LYS A 198 -13.96 7.81 -3.33
CA LYS A 198 -13.59 6.54 -3.94
C LYS A 198 -12.17 6.13 -3.56
N VAL A 199 -12.01 4.85 -3.27
CA VAL A 199 -10.71 4.18 -3.16
C VAL A 199 -10.55 3.22 -4.32
N VAL A 200 -9.37 3.21 -4.95
CA VAL A 200 -9.02 2.33 -6.07
C VAL A 200 -7.87 1.44 -5.62
N LEU A 201 -8.06 0.13 -5.70
CA LEU A 201 -7.00 -0.86 -5.51
C LEU A 201 -6.45 -1.23 -6.90
N ASN A 202 -5.31 -0.65 -7.26
CA ASN A 202 -4.72 -0.74 -8.61
C ASN A 202 -3.23 -1.13 -8.60
N GLY A 203 -2.82 -1.94 -7.63
CA GLY A 203 -1.47 -2.49 -7.58
C GLY A 203 -1.13 -3.33 -8.81
N LEU A 204 0.15 -3.36 -9.16
CA LEU A 204 0.70 -4.23 -10.21
C LEU A 204 1.20 -5.56 -9.64
N ASP A 205 1.37 -5.61 -8.32
CA ASP A 205 1.69 -6.80 -7.55
C ASP A 205 0.48 -7.21 -6.70
N SER A 206 0.52 -8.40 -6.10
CA SER A 206 -0.49 -8.83 -5.12
C SER A 206 -0.58 -7.86 -3.95
N GLN A 207 -1.80 -7.49 -3.56
CA GLN A 207 -2.06 -6.55 -2.46
C GLN A 207 -2.72 -7.27 -1.28
N GLU A 208 -2.14 -7.13 -0.08
CA GLU A 208 -2.79 -7.53 1.15
C GLU A 208 -3.66 -6.38 1.66
N VAL A 209 -4.96 -6.64 1.86
CA VAL A 209 -5.91 -5.63 2.31
C VAL A 209 -6.56 -6.07 3.62
N TYR A 210 -6.29 -5.31 4.67
CA TYR A 210 -6.96 -5.42 5.95
C TYR A 210 -7.76 -4.15 6.24
N ILE A 211 -9.05 -4.32 6.54
CA ILE A 211 -9.91 -3.25 7.06
C ILE A 211 -10.69 -3.78 8.25
N ASN A 212 -10.66 -3.06 9.37
CA ASN A 212 -11.44 -3.42 10.55
C ASN A 212 -12.92 -3.11 10.32
N GLU A 213 -13.65 -4.08 9.82
CA GLU A 213 -15.06 -4.02 9.43
C GLU A 213 -16.01 -3.49 10.52
N LYS A 214 -15.65 -3.65 11.80
CA LYS A 214 -16.48 -3.18 12.92
C LYS A 214 -16.54 -1.67 13.03
N ASN A 215 -15.52 -0.98 12.55
CA ASN A 215 -15.33 0.46 12.77
C ASN A 215 -14.96 1.23 11.51
N CYS A 216 -14.71 0.54 10.40
CA CYS A 216 -14.24 1.14 9.17
C CYS A 216 -14.97 0.54 7.96
N SER A 217 -15.15 1.35 6.93
CA SER A 217 -15.64 0.89 5.62
C SER A 217 -15.11 1.80 4.52
N PHE A 218 -14.98 1.27 3.32
CA PHE A 218 -14.91 2.10 2.13
C PHE A 218 -16.29 2.64 1.78
N ASN A 219 -16.35 3.77 1.07
CA ASN A 219 -17.61 4.22 0.49
C ASN A 219 -17.79 3.62 -0.90
N ILE A 220 -16.95 4.00 -1.85
CA ILE A 220 -16.86 3.35 -3.16
C ILE A 220 -15.49 2.69 -3.24
N LEU A 221 -15.46 1.38 -3.41
CA LEU A 221 -14.24 0.62 -3.65
C LEU A 221 -14.21 0.16 -5.10
N GLU A 222 -13.19 0.59 -5.84
CA GLU A 222 -12.91 0.13 -7.19
C GLU A 222 -11.75 -0.86 -7.17
N VAL A 223 -11.95 -2.04 -7.76
CA VAL A 223 -10.95 -3.07 -7.92
C VAL A 223 -10.46 -3.08 -9.35
N SER A 224 -9.22 -2.65 -9.55
CA SER A 224 -8.54 -2.62 -10.85
C SER A 224 -7.11 -3.17 -10.79
N ASN A 225 -6.78 -3.93 -9.73
CA ASN A 225 -5.57 -4.74 -9.66
C ASN A 225 -5.61 -5.79 -10.77
N THR A 226 -4.51 -5.92 -11.53
CA THR A 226 -4.38 -6.88 -12.63
C THR A 226 -3.29 -7.91 -12.41
N SER A 227 -2.73 -7.98 -11.19
CA SER A 227 -1.72 -8.97 -10.85
C SER A 227 -2.32 -10.38 -10.78
N GLU A 228 -1.51 -11.40 -11.03
CA GLU A 228 -1.91 -12.81 -10.91
C GLU A 228 -2.36 -13.17 -9.48
N GLY A 229 -1.78 -12.53 -8.46
CA GLY A 229 -2.13 -12.77 -7.06
C GLY A 229 -3.30 -11.94 -6.55
N GLY A 230 -3.77 -10.94 -7.31
CA GLY A 230 -4.92 -10.12 -6.98
C GLY A 230 -4.84 -9.41 -5.64
N ILE A 231 -5.97 -9.33 -4.97
CA ILE A 231 -6.16 -8.72 -3.66
C ILE A 231 -6.43 -9.82 -2.64
N LEU A 232 -5.56 -9.94 -1.64
CA LEU A 232 -5.66 -10.92 -0.57
C LEU A 232 -6.25 -10.26 0.68
N SER A 233 -7.28 -10.85 1.28
CA SER A 233 -7.83 -10.38 2.54
C SER A 233 -8.23 -11.55 3.44
N ASP A 234 -7.92 -11.45 4.73
CA ASP A 234 -8.32 -12.45 5.71
C ASP A 234 -9.79 -12.31 6.13
N TYR A 235 -10.40 -11.16 5.85
CA TYR A 235 -11.77 -10.82 6.25
C TYR A 235 -12.52 -10.16 5.10
N PRO A 236 -13.87 -10.26 5.08
CA PRO A 236 -14.66 -9.53 4.10
C PRO A 236 -14.33 -8.03 4.10
N ILE A 237 -14.10 -7.50 2.92
CA ILE A 237 -13.83 -6.07 2.77
C ILE A 237 -15.15 -5.29 2.86
N SER A 238 -15.28 -4.44 3.87
CA SER A 238 -16.47 -3.61 4.06
C SER A 238 -16.48 -2.40 3.12
N ALA A 239 -17.49 -2.28 2.28
CA ALA A 239 -17.71 -1.13 1.39
C ALA A 239 -19.21 -0.91 1.14
N ASN A 240 -19.63 0.37 0.98
CA ASN A 240 -21.03 0.67 0.60
C ASN A 240 -21.31 0.33 -0.87
N SER A 241 -20.30 0.38 -1.72
CA SER A 241 -20.36 0.00 -3.13
C SER A 241 -19.01 -0.54 -3.59
N MET A 242 -19.03 -1.63 -4.36
CA MET A 242 -17.85 -2.20 -5.00
C MET A 242 -18.06 -2.21 -6.52
N ILE A 243 -17.01 -1.84 -7.27
CA ILE A 243 -16.99 -1.80 -8.72
C ILE A 243 -15.65 -2.33 -9.25
N GLY A 244 -15.59 -2.62 -10.55
CA GLY A 244 -14.38 -3.16 -11.18
C GLY A 244 -14.36 -4.68 -11.23
N ASP A 245 -13.19 -5.27 -11.26
CA ASP A 245 -13.01 -6.73 -11.35
C ASP A 245 -12.96 -7.35 -9.95
N LEU A 246 -14.11 -7.68 -9.40
CA LEU A 246 -14.24 -8.26 -8.06
C LEU A 246 -13.72 -9.71 -7.99
N SER A 247 -13.51 -10.40 -9.13
CA SER A 247 -12.90 -11.73 -9.15
C SER A 247 -11.42 -11.70 -8.71
N GLN A 248 -10.82 -10.54 -8.69
CA GLN A 248 -9.46 -10.33 -8.15
C GLN A 248 -9.40 -10.36 -6.61
N ILE A 249 -10.53 -10.39 -5.90
CA ILE A 249 -10.52 -10.43 -4.43
C ILE A 249 -10.51 -11.90 -3.98
N HIS A 250 -9.43 -12.29 -3.31
CA HIS A 250 -9.22 -13.61 -2.76
C HIS A 250 -9.24 -13.56 -1.23
N TYR A 251 -10.18 -14.25 -0.60
CA TYR A 251 -10.25 -14.34 0.84
C TYR A 251 -9.53 -15.60 1.32
N SER A 252 -8.53 -15.43 2.20
CA SER A 252 -7.77 -16.58 2.75
C SER A 252 -8.55 -17.29 3.86
N PHE A 253 -9.35 -16.55 4.63
CA PHE A 253 -10.24 -17.09 5.66
C PHE A 253 -11.56 -16.32 5.67
N GLY A 254 -12.66 -17.06 5.54
CA GLY A 254 -13.98 -16.49 5.68
C GLY A 254 -14.40 -16.40 7.16
N GLY A 255 -15.02 -15.29 7.51
CA GLY A 255 -15.85 -15.18 8.70
C GLY A 255 -15.15 -14.79 9.99
N ALA A 256 -15.05 -13.49 10.20
CA ALA A 256 -15.04 -12.96 11.55
C ALA A 256 -16.41 -13.20 12.20
N VAL A 257 -16.44 -13.25 13.53
CA VAL A 257 -17.68 -13.37 14.30
C VAL A 257 -18.65 -12.24 13.90
N GLY A 258 -19.82 -12.58 13.34
CA GLY A 258 -20.89 -11.64 12.99
C GLY A 258 -20.64 -10.84 11.70
N THR A 259 -20.20 -11.49 10.64
CA THR A 259 -20.11 -10.87 9.30
C THR A 259 -21.51 -10.61 8.74
N VAL A 260 -21.82 -9.35 8.44
CA VAL A 260 -23.06 -8.92 7.78
C VAL A 260 -22.74 -8.36 6.42
N LEU A 261 -23.36 -8.88 5.36
CA LEU A 261 -23.14 -8.35 4.02
C LEU A 261 -23.76 -6.95 3.90
N SER A 262 -23.00 -6.02 3.30
CA SER A 262 -23.44 -4.66 3.00
C SER A 262 -23.88 -4.47 1.54
N GLY A 263 -23.70 -5.50 0.69
CA GLY A 263 -24.06 -5.53 -0.73
C GLY A 263 -23.95 -6.94 -1.28
N ASP A 264 -24.38 -7.13 -2.53
CA ASP A 264 -24.17 -8.38 -3.24
C ASP A 264 -22.67 -8.61 -3.44
N MET A 265 -22.24 -9.88 -3.27
CA MET A 265 -20.83 -10.25 -3.30
C MET A 265 -20.63 -11.51 -4.14
N GLU A 266 -19.53 -11.56 -4.88
CA GLU A 266 -19.11 -12.72 -5.64
C GLU A 266 -17.68 -13.10 -5.23
N LEU A 267 -17.46 -14.40 -4.93
CA LEU A 267 -16.20 -14.94 -4.44
C LEU A 267 -15.83 -16.21 -5.21
N ASP A 268 -14.56 -16.47 -5.36
CA ASP A 268 -14.08 -17.75 -5.88
C ASP A 268 -14.26 -18.87 -4.86
N ASN A 269 -13.82 -18.65 -3.63
CA ASN A 269 -13.95 -19.59 -2.53
C ASN A 269 -14.32 -18.85 -1.23
N TYR A 270 -15.00 -19.52 -0.31
CA TYR A 270 -15.31 -18.97 1.00
C TYR A 270 -15.20 -20.02 2.09
N CYS A 271 -14.51 -19.71 3.18
CA CYS A 271 -14.39 -20.56 4.36
C CYS A 271 -14.99 -19.85 5.60
N LEU A 272 -16.08 -20.38 6.13
CA LEU A 272 -16.65 -19.95 7.41
C LEU A 272 -16.08 -20.83 8.52
N SER A 273 -15.07 -20.33 9.22
CA SER A 273 -14.37 -21.08 10.28
C SER A 273 -14.98 -20.86 11.66
N VAL A 274 -15.45 -19.66 11.97
CA VAL A 274 -16.11 -19.28 13.22
C VAL A 274 -17.09 -18.13 12.96
N GLY A 275 -18.11 -18.01 13.81
CA GLY A 275 -19.04 -16.88 13.79
C GLY A 275 -20.28 -17.12 12.94
N GLU A 276 -20.88 -16.03 12.50
CA GLU A 276 -22.14 -15.98 11.75
C GLU A 276 -21.93 -15.16 10.48
N LEU A 277 -22.44 -15.65 9.37
CA LEU A 277 -22.57 -14.92 8.12
C LEU A 277 -24.04 -14.53 7.93
N ASP A 278 -24.35 -13.24 8.09
CA ASP A 278 -25.66 -12.68 7.80
C ASP A 278 -25.66 -12.06 6.39
N LEU A 279 -26.41 -12.65 5.49
CA LEU A 279 -26.55 -12.13 4.13
C LEU A 279 -27.30 -10.79 4.08
N ASN A 280 -28.03 -10.44 5.13
CA ASN A 280 -28.73 -9.15 5.28
C ASN A 280 -29.55 -8.76 4.03
N GLY A 281 -30.18 -9.74 3.39
CA GLY A 281 -30.96 -9.53 2.18
C GLY A 281 -30.14 -9.39 0.88
N HIS A 282 -28.83 -9.54 0.93
CA HIS A 282 -27.94 -9.54 -0.21
C HIS A 282 -27.63 -10.95 -0.72
N THR A 283 -27.02 -11.03 -1.89
CA THR A 283 -26.63 -12.29 -2.52
C THR A 283 -25.12 -12.49 -2.34
N LEU A 284 -24.72 -13.66 -1.83
CA LEU A 284 -23.35 -14.15 -1.90
C LEU A 284 -23.28 -15.24 -2.96
N THR A 285 -22.52 -15.00 -4.01
CA THR A 285 -22.22 -15.97 -5.07
C THR A 285 -20.82 -16.52 -4.84
N ILE A 286 -20.69 -17.85 -4.77
CA ILE A 286 -19.41 -18.53 -4.60
C ILE A 286 -19.21 -19.40 -5.83
N ASN A 287 -18.19 -19.08 -6.65
CA ASN A 287 -17.91 -19.78 -7.91
C ASN A 287 -17.17 -21.11 -7.70
N GLY A 288 -16.47 -21.28 -6.58
CA GLY A 288 -15.72 -22.46 -6.20
C GLY A 288 -16.23 -23.10 -4.92
N ASP A 289 -15.34 -23.30 -3.95
CA ASP A 289 -15.65 -24.05 -2.72
C ASP A 289 -16.22 -23.16 -1.61
N PHE A 290 -17.32 -23.62 -1.00
CA PHE A 290 -17.78 -23.13 0.29
C PHE A 290 -17.43 -24.15 1.37
N ILE A 291 -16.60 -23.78 2.32
CA ILE A 291 -16.15 -24.62 3.43
C ILE A 291 -16.72 -24.04 4.74
N GLN A 292 -17.57 -24.78 5.40
CA GLN A 292 -18.04 -24.46 6.76
C GLN A 292 -17.29 -25.36 7.75
N ALA A 293 -16.26 -24.82 8.39
CA ALA A 293 -15.48 -25.50 9.42
C ALA A 293 -16.06 -25.27 10.84
N GLY A 294 -16.93 -24.27 10.98
CA GLY A 294 -17.68 -23.86 12.17
C GLY A 294 -18.52 -22.64 11.83
N GLY A 295 -19.26 -22.09 12.81
CA GLY A 295 -20.12 -20.93 12.58
C GLY A 295 -21.50 -21.27 11.99
N GLU A 296 -22.31 -20.22 11.76
CA GLU A 296 -23.69 -20.29 11.26
C GLU A 296 -23.85 -19.35 10.04
N VAL A 297 -24.80 -19.72 9.15
CA VAL A 297 -25.18 -18.95 7.95
C VAL A 297 -26.67 -18.63 8.02
#